data_9f1f24d4f9db67dcf59057a0061027ff
#
_entry.id   9f1f24d4f9db67dcf59057a0061027ff
#
_cell.length_a   1.000
_cell.length_b   1.000
_cell.length_c   1.000
_cell.angle_alpha   90.00
_cell.angle_beta   90.00
_cell.angle_gamma   90.00
#
_symmetry.space_group_name_H-M   'P 1'
#
loop_
_entity.id
_entity.type
_entity.pdbx_description
1 polymer ?
#
loop_
_entity_poly.entity_id
_entity_poly.type
_entity_poly.pdbx_seq_one_letter_code
_entity_poly.pdbx_strand_id
1 'polypeptide(L)'
;AHLSLGSNKMCSVMGTVVSTARFAKNGFINFKTSVWFAAAALIGSSIGSHLILMVSEGIIEKLMLVILPVVAVYVLWNKNLGDDSKAGTISAGRKFAVSLAAAFIVGAYDGFYGPGTGTFLILILTGAARYTMKEAAGTTKVINLASNAAAFATFLLNGKVLIPLGFISGLFCILGHYIGSGLVLTNGKKIVRPVVLIVLAILFVKVLMG
;
A
#
# COMPACT_ATOMS: atom_id res chain seq x y z
N ALA A 1 -18.41 2.71 -8.72
CA ALA A 1 -17.33 2.25 -7.83
C ALA A 1 -16.13 1.72 -8.62
N HIS A 2 -16.30 0.80 -9.60
CA HIS A 2 -15.20 0.19 -10.36
C HIS A 2 -14.35 1.22 -11.12
N LEU A 3 -14.97 2.21 -11.80
CA LEU A 3 -14.23 3.28 -12.49
C LEU A 3 -13.36 4.10 -11.54
N SER A 4 -13.87 4.39 -10.33
CA SER A 4 -13.10 5.11 -9.31
C SER A 4 -11.92 4.29 -8.81
N LEU A 5 -12.12 2.98 -8.57
CA LEU A 5 -11.05 2.07 -8.15
C LEU A 5 -9.96 1.97 -9.22
N GLY A 6 -10.34 1.75 -10.48
CA GLY A 6 -9.37 1.64 -11.57
C GLY A 6 -8.58 2.93 -11.82
N SER A 7 -9.25 4.08 -11.78
CA SER A 7 -8.60 5.39 -11.91
C SER A 7 -7.64 5.67 -10.75
N ASN A 8 -8.00 5.26 -9.52
CA ASN A 8 -7.13 5.35 -8.36
C ASN A 8 -5.89 4.46 -8.49
N LYS A 9 -6.01 3.25 -9.09
CA LYS A 9 -4.85 2.38 -9.34
C LYS A 9 -3.87 3.01 -10.33
N MET A 10 -4.36 3.66 -11.38
CA MET A 10 -3.51 4.42 -12.31
C MET A 10 -2.72 5.51 -11.58
N CYS A 11 -3.41 6.35 -10.81
CA CYS A 11 -2.81 7.39 -9.98
C CYS A 11 -1.76 6.82 -9.01
N SER A 12 -2.09 5.71 -8.34
CA SER A 12 -1.21 5.05 -7.38
C SER A 12 0.05 4.48 -8.03
N VAL A 13 -0.03 3.92 -9.23
CA VAL A 13 1.15 3.47 -9.99
C VAL A 13 2.10 4.65 -10.23
N MET A 14 1.60 5.77 -10.75
CA MET A 14 2.42 6.95 -11.04
C MET A 14 3.14 7.46 -9.79
N GLY A 15 2.45 7.56 -8.66
CA GLY A 15 3.06 7.99 -7.40
C GLY A 15 4.04 6.96 -6.82
N THR A 16 3.69 5.66 -6.83
CA THR A 16 4.55 4.63 -6.24
C THR A 16 5.84 4.40 -7.02
N VAL A 17 5.87 4.63 -8.33
CA VAL A 17 7.11 4.64 -9.13
C VAL A 17 8.10 5.64 -8.53
N VAL A 18 7.67 6.87 -8.26
CA VAL A 18 8.54 7.93 -7.72
C VAL A 18 9.07 7.57 -6.33
N SER A 19 8.20 7.12 -5.43
CA SER A 19 8.64 6.75 -4.08
C SER A 19 9.53 5.50 -4.09
N THR A 20 9.24 4.50 -4.91
CA THR A 20 10.09 3.29 -5.07
C THR A 20 11.48 3.68 -5.57
N ALA A 21 11.57 4.51 -6.61
CA ALA A 21 12.86 5.00 -7.12
C ALA A 21 13.67 5.74 -6.04
N ARG A 22 13.02 6.54 -5.20
CA ARG A 22 13.71 7.25 -4.11
C ARG A 22 14.24 6.30 -3.04
N PHE A 23 13.44 5.32 -2.58
CA PHE A 23 13.91 4.32 -1.62
C PHE A 23 15.01 3.44 -2.21
N ALA A 24 14.94 3.10 -3.50
CA ALA A 24 15.97 2.36 -4.22
C ALA A 24 17.30 3.13 -4.25
N LYS A 25 17.27 4.40 -4.64
CA LYS A 25 18.47 5.27 -4.68
C LYS A 25 19.13 5.45 -3.31
N ASN A 26 18.35 5.38 -2.24
CA ASN A 26 18.85 5.50 -0.87
C ASN A 26 19.24 4.15 -0.23
N GLY A 27 19.25 3.04 -0.97
CA GLY A 27 19.71 1.73 -0.51
C GLY A 27 18.76 0.99 0.44
N PHE A 28 17.49 1.42 0.56
CA PHE A 28 16.50 0.78 1.44
C PHE A 28 15.66 -0.30 0.75
N ILE A 29 16.04 -0.71 -0.45
CA ILE A 29 15.41 -1.81 -1.19
C ILE A 29 16.46 -2.90 -1.49
N ASN A 30 16.24 -4.08 -0.96
CA ASN A 30 17.02 -5.25 -1.36
C ASN A 30 16.40 -5.86 -2.61
N PHE A 31 16.96 -5.57 -3.79
CA PHE A 31 16.42 -6.02 -5.07
C PHE A 31 16.33 -7.54 -5.20
N LYS A 32 17.29 -8.30 -4.62
CA LYS A 32 17.33 -9.77 -4.70
C LYS A 32 16.09 -10.42 -4.08
N THR A 33 15.62 -9.88 -2.96
CA THR A 33 14.42 -10.39 -2.28
C THR A 33 13.15 -9.71 -2.76
N SER A 34 13.23 -8.40 -3.08
CA SER A 34 12.07 -7.61 -3.47
C SER A 34 11.43 -8.04 -4.79
N VAL A 35 12.18 -8.65 -5.71
CA VAL A 35 11.63 -9.20 -6.95
C VAL A 35 10.62 -10.32 -6.67
N TRP A 36 10.87 -11.16 -5.66
CA TRP A 36 9.94 -12.22 -5.25
C TRP A 36 8.69 -11.67 -4.57
N PHE A 37 8.87 -10.61 -3.76
CA PHE A 37 7.74 -9.93 -3.13
C PHE A 37 6.88 -9.20 -4.17
N ALA A 38 7.51 -8.59 -5.19
CA ALA A 38 6.80 -8.00 -6.31
C ALA A 38 5.99 -9.05 -7.09
N ALA A 39 6.60 -10.20 -7.41
CA ALA A 39 5.92 -11.29 -8.10
C ALA A 39 4.71 -11.82 -7.28
N ALA A 40 4.88 -12.03 -5.97
CA ALA A 40 3.80 -12.44 -5.09
C ALA A 40 2.66 -11.40 -5.04
N ALA A 41 3.02 -10.11 -4.96
CA ALA A 41 2.05 -9.01 -4.97
C ALA A 41 1.31 -8.88 -6.30
N LEU A 42 2.00 -9.05 -7.43
CA LEU A 42 1.39 -9.10 -8.77
C LEU A 42 0.32 -10.20 -8.85
N ILE A 43 0.67 -11.42 -8.43
CA ILE A 43 -0.27 -12.56 -8.45
C ILE A 43 -1.46 -12.29 -7.52
N GLY A 44 -1.18 -11.93 -6.27
CA GLY A 44 -2.24 -11.63 -5.29
C GLY A 44 -3.17 -10.53 -5.78
N SER A 45 -2.61 -9.41 -6.25
CA SER A 45 -3.39 -8.26 -6.72
C SER A 45 -4.19 -8.56 -7.99
N SER A 46 -3.66 -9.37 -8.90
CA SER A 46 -4.43 -9.84 -10.06
C SER A 46 -5.66 -10.63 -9.63
N ILE A 47 -5.51 -11.53 -8.67
CA ILE A 47 -6.64 -12.28 -8.11
C ILE A 47 -7.65 -11.32 -7.45
N GLY A 48 -7.18 -10.42 -6.58
CA GLY A 48 -8.04 -9.47 -5.89
C GLY A 48 -8.81 -8.55 -6.83
N SER A 49 -8.15 -8.02 -7.88
CA SER A 49 -8.79 -7.13 -8.84
C SER A 49 -9.77 -7.84 -9.78
N HIS A 50 -9.58 -9.10 -10.10
CA HIS A 50 -10.58 -9.88 -10.79
C HIS A 50 -11.79 -10.17 -9.89
N LEU A 51 -11.56 -10.52 -8.63
CA LEU A 51 -12.65 -10.77 -7.67
C LEU A 51 -13.53 -9.54 -7.46
N ILE A 52 -12.96 -8.35 -7.30
CA ILE A 52 -13.75 -7.12 -7.09
C ILE A 52 -14.58 -6.77 -8.34
N LEU A 53 -14.09 -7.06 -9.55
CA LEU A 53 -14.84 -6.84 -10.78
C LEU A 53 -16.08 -7.74 -10.91
N MET A 54 -16.11 -8.88 -10.19
CA MET A 54 -17.27 -9.78 -10.13
C MET A 54 -18.30 -9.34 -9.07
N VAL A 55 -17.94 -8.39 -8.20
CA VAL A 55 -18.81 -7.88 -7.12
C VAL A 55 -19.63 -6.71 -7.64
N SER A 56 -20.93 -6.67 -7.32
CA SER A 56 -21.80 -5.55 -7.71
C SER A 56 -21.41 -4.25 -6.99
N GLU A 57 -21.62 -3.11 -7.67
CA GLU A 57 -21.23 -1.79 -7.13
C GLU A 57 -21.85 -1.49 -5.76
N GLY A 58 -23.11 -1.87 -5.56
CA GLY A 58 -23.79 -1.66 -4.27
C GLY A 58 -23.19 -2.48 -3.11
N ILE A 59 -22.61 -3.66 -3.39
CA ILE A 59 -21.88 -4.44 -2.38
C ILE A 59 -20.54 -3.76 -2.09
N ILE A 60 -19.85 -3.24 -3.11
CA ILE A 60 -18.59 -2.53 -2.93
C ILE A 60 -18.79 -1.32 -2.02
N GLU A 61 -19.82 -0.52 -2.22
CA GLU A 61 -20.13 0.63 -1.38
C GLU A 61 -20.36 0.23 0.09
N LYS A 62 -21.13 -0.84 0.33
CA LYS A 62 -21.33 -1.38 1.69
C LYS A 62 -20.03 -1.90 2.32
N LEU A 63 -19.19 -2.59 1.53
CA LEU A 63 -17.87 -3.04 1.98
C LEU A 63 -16.97 -1.85 2.35
N MET A 64 -17.01 -0.76 1.59
CA MET A 64 -16.26 0.45 1.88
C MET A 64 -16.65 1.03 3.25
N LEU A 65 -17.93 1.09 3.55
CA LEU A 65 -18.44 1.61 4.84
C LEU A 65 -17.98 0.78 6.04
N VAL A 66 -17.69 -0.51 5.86
CA VAL A 66 -17.22 -1.39 6.94
C VAL A 66 -15.69 -1.44 7.00
N ILE A 67 -15.03 -1.64 5.86
CA ILE A 67 -13.57 -1.85 5.81
C ILE A 67 -12.81 -0.59 6.27
N LEU A 68 -13.24 0.62 5.84
CA LEU A 68 -12.53 1.86 6.19
C LEU A 68 -12.49 2.11 7.70
N PRO A 69 -13.59 2.05 8.47
CA PRO A 69 -13.54 2.19 9.93
C PRO A 69 -12.71 1.09 10.61
N VAL A 70 -12.81 -0.17 10.16
CA VAL A 70 -12.03 -1.28 10.72
C VAL A 70 -10.53 -1.04 10.54
N VAL A 71 -10.12 -0.63 9.33
CA VAL A 71 -8.71 -0.27 9.05
C VAL A 71 -8.27 0.91 9.91
N ALA A 72 -9.10 1.94 10.05
CA ALA A 72 -8.80 3.10 10.87
C ALA A 72 -8.59 2.73 12.34
N VAL A 73 -9.51 1.95 12.93
CA VAL A 73 -9.42 1.46 14.31
C VAL A 73 -8.18 0.59 14.51
N TYR A 74 -7.90 -0.34 13.58
CA TYR A 74 -6.72 -1.20 13.65
C TYR A 74 -5.41 -0.41 13.68
N VAL A 75 -5.30 0.63 12.84
CA VAL A 75 -4.09 1.48 12.80
C VAL A 75 -3.98 2.35 14.06
N LEU A 76 -5.09 2.87 14.58
CA LEU A 76 -5.10 3.66 15.83
C LEU A 76 -4.66 2.82 17.04
N TRP A 77 -5.07 1.56 17.10
CA TRP A 77 -4.71 0.65 18.21
C TRP A 77 -3.23 0.24 18.17
N ASN A 78 -2.62 0.22 17.00
CA ASN A 78 -1.25 -0.28 16.87
C ASN A 78 -0.21 0.81 17.19
N LYS A 79 0.13 0.94 18.47
CA LYS A 79 1.07 1.96 18.99
C LYS A 79 2.54 1.72 18.59
N ASN A 80 2.89 0.53 18.08
CA ASN A 80 4.27 0.09 17.80
C ASN A 80 4.74 0.35 16.37
N LEU A 81 4.08 1.23 15.62
CA LEU A 81 4.49 1.64 14.28
C LEU A 81 5.92 2.23 14.33
N GLY A 82 6.85 1.54 13.65
CA GLY A 82 8.22 2.01 13.49
C GLY A 82 9.14 1.80 14.69
N ASP A 83 8.88 0.79 15.52
CA ASP A 83 9.82 0.39 16.55
C ASP A 83 10.94 -0.48 15.97
N ASP A 84 12.13 0.10 15.81
CA ASP A 84 13.32 -0.55 15.27
C ASP A 84 14.07 -1.39 16.33
N SER A 85 13.65 -1.38 17.61
CA SER A 85 14.34 -2.07 18.71
C SER A 85 14.49 -3.58 18.50
N LYS A 86 13.58 -4.17 17.73
CA LYS A 86 13.56 -5.60 17.41
C LYS A 86 13.99 -5.90 15.96
N ALA A 87 14.54 -4.92 15.24
CA ALA A 87 15.01 -5.15 13.87
C ALA A 87 16.12 -6.20 13.82
N GLY A 88 16.08 -7.09 12.83
CA GLY A 88 17.09 -8.12 12.64
C GLY A 88 17.06 -9.29 13.62
N THR A 89 16.09 -9.38 14.53
CA THR A 89 16.03 -10.42 15.58
C THR A 89 15.55 -11.80 15.11
N ILE A 90 15.24 -11.97 13.82
CA ILE A 90 14.77 -13.25 13.26
C ILE A 90 15.68 -13.73 12.13
N SER A 91 15.63 -15.04 11.83
CA SER A 91 16.39 -15.63 10.74
C SER A 91 15.99 -15.07 9.37
N ALA A 92 16.93 -15.03 8.43
CA ALA A 92 16.69 -14.54 7.08
C ALA A 92 15.57 -15.30 6.35
N GLY A 93 15.48 -16.61 6.54
CA GLY A 93 14.44 -17.45 5.96
C GLY A 93 13.04 -17.08 6.48
N ARG A 94 12.89 -16.85 7.79
CA ARG A 94 11.63 -16.42 8.40
C ARG A 94 11.26 -15.01 7.93
N LYS A 95 12.23 -14.10 7.88
CA LYS A 95 12.06 -12.74 7.35
C LYS A 95 11.51 -12.79 5.92
N PHE A 96 12.10 -13.61 5.05
CA PHE A 96 11.68 -13.80 3.67
C PHE A 96 10.27 -14.38 3.57
N ALA A 97 9.99 -15.49 4.29
CA ALA A 97 8.69 -16.17 4.24
C ALA A 97 7.53 -15.26 4.70
N VAL A 98 7.71 -14.54 5.81
CA VAL A 98 6.71 -13.57 6.31
C VAL A 98 6.49 -12.46 5.29
N SER A 99 7.55 -11.92 4.69
CA SER A 99 7.45 -10.84 3.69
C SER A 99 6.77 -11.31 2.42
N LEU A 100 7.04 -12.55 1.97
CA LEU A 100 6.41 -13.14 0.79
C LEU A 100 4.91 -13.37 1.00
N ALA A 101 4.54 -13.94 2.15
CA ALA A 101 3.14 -14.13 2.53
C ALA A 101 2.40 -12.78 2.66
N ALA A 102 3.02 -11.80 3.31
CA ALA A 102 2.47 -10.46 3.41
C ALA A 102 2.28 -9.81 2.03
N ALA A 103 3.26 -9.95 1.13
CA ALA A 103 3.18 -9.41 -0.23
C ALA A 103 2.02 -10.01 -1.02
N PHE A 104 1.81 -11.33 -0.91
CA PHE A 104 0.70 -12.02 -1.58
C PHE A 104 -0.66 -11.63 -0.99
N ILE A 105 -0.83 -11.78 0.34
CA ILE A 105 -2.12 -11.55 1.01
C ILE A 105 -2.53 -10.08 0.95
N VAL A 106 -1.60 -9.18 1.32
CA VAL A 106 -1.87 -7.74 1.30
C VAL A 106 -1.94 -7.22 -0.14
N GLY A 107 -1.20 -7.84 -1.07
CA GLY A 107 -1.33 -7.57 -2.51
C GLY A 107 -2.72 -7.95 -3.04
N ALA A 108 -3.28 -9.10 -2.63
CA ALA A 108 -4.64 -9.50 -2.98
C ALA A 108 -5.68 -8.52 -2.42
N TYR A 109 -5.51 -8.11 -1.16
CA TYR A 109 -6.33 -7.05 -0.56
C TYR A 109 -6.20 -5.72 -1.33
N ASP A 110 -4.99 -5.33 -1.73
CA ASP A 110 -4.76 -4.11 -2.50
C ASP A 110 -5.43 -4.14 -3.88
N GLY A 111 -5.37 -5.28 -4.55
CA GLY A 111 -6.08 -5.51 -5.82
C GLY A 111 -7.59 -5.47 -5.66
N PHE A 112 -8.10 -6.06 -4.57
CA PHE A 112 -9.53 -6.09 -4.28
C PHE A 112 -10.06 -4.69 -3.90
N TYR A 113 -9.35 -3.99 -3.00
CA TYR A 113 -9.86 -2.70 -2.49
C TYR A 113 -8.75 -1.64 -2.28
N GLY A 114 -7.75 -1.91 -1.45
CA GLY A 114 -6.50 -1.16 -1.34
C GLY A 114 -6.32 -0.16 -0.20
N PRO A 115 -7.34 0.51 0.38
CA PRO A 115 -7.10 1.48 1.45
C PRO A 115 -6.37 0.86 2.64
N GLY A 116 -5.30 1.55 3.11
CA GLY A 116 -4.52 1.08 4.25
C GLY A 116 -3.43 0.05 3.94
N THR A 117 -3.33 -0.46 2.70
CA THR A 117 -2.32 -1.44 2.26
C THR A 117 -0.91 -1.10 2.73
N GLY A 118 -0.47 0.14 2.51
CA GLY A 118 0.85 0.59 2.93
C GLY A 118 1.06 0.50 4.43
N THR A 119 0.05 0.79 5.21
CA THR A 119 0.09 0.70 6.68
C THR A 119 0.15 -0.76 7.14
N PHE A 120 -0.68 -1.65 6.56
CA PHE A 120 -0.63 -3.08 6.87
C PHE A 120 0.74 -3.67 6.56
N LEU A 121 1.29 -3.35 5.39
CA LEU A 121 2.63 -3.82 5.03
C LEU A 121 3.69 -3.33 6.00
N ILE A 122 3.71 -2.04 6.34
CA ILE A 122 4.67 -1.49 7.31
C ILE A 122 4.54 -2.20 8.66
N LEU A 123 3.30 -2.42 9.15
CA LEU A 123 3.06 -3.12 10.41
C LEU A 123 3.55 -4.56 10.40
N ILE A 124 3.27 -5.31 9.34
CA ILE A 124 3.69 -6.71 9.22
C ILE A 124 5.23 -6.77 9.06
N LEU A 125 5.79 -5.93 8.20
CA LEU A 125 7.22 -5.93 7.93
C LEU A 125 8.04 -5.49 9.15
N THR A 126 7.62 -4.47 9.91
CA THR A 126 8.32 -4.07 11.14
C THR A 126 8.01 -5.02 12.29
N GLY A 127 6.74 -5.39 12.49
CA GLY A 127 6.28 -6.21 13.61
C GLY A 127 6.66 -7.68 13.51
N ALA A 128 6.34 -8.34 12.39
CA ALA A 128 6.53 -9.78 12.21
C ALA A 128 7.81 -10.14 11.45
N ALA A 129 8.18 -9.37 10.41
CA ALA A 129 9.38 -9.61 9.63
C ALA A 129 10.63 -8.86 10.15
N ARG A 130 10.48 -8.02 11.19
CA ARG A 130 11.57 -7.35 11.90
C ARG A 130 12.51 -6.52 11.01
N TYR A 131 11.92 -5.84 10.03
CA TYR A 131 12.62 -4.80 9.27
C TYR A 131 12.77 -3.53 10.10
N THR A 132 13.80 -2.73 9.80
CA THR A 132 13.81 -1.32 10.22
C THR A 132 12.69 -0.56 9.51
N MET A 133 12.26 0.57 10.06
CA MET A 133 11.20 1.39 9.47
C MET A 133 11.49 1.82 8.02
N LYS A 134 12.74 2.19 7.72
CA LYS A 134 13.14 2.62 6.37
C LYS A 134 13.15 1.45 5.37
N GLU A 135 13.67 0.30 5.77
CA GLU A 135 13.63 -0.93 4.94
C GLU A 135 12.19 -1.40 4.72
N ALA A 136 11.36 -1.40 5.78
CA ALA A 136 9.94 -1.74 5.66
C ALA A 136 9.22 -0.80 4.71
N ALA A 137 9.47 0.51 4.80
CA ALA A 137 8.90 1.50 3.89
C ALA A 137 9.35 1.26 2.45
N GLY A 138 10.65 1.02 2.21
CA GLY A 138 11.17 0.70 0.88
C GLY A 138 10.56 -0.57 0.29
N THR A 139 10.52 -1.66 1.06
CA THR A 139 9.92 -2.93 0.66
C THR A 139 8.41 -2.78 0.39
N THR A 140 7.70 -2.02 1.23
CA THR A 140 6.29 -1.68 1.02
C THR A 140 6.07 -0.98 -0.32
N LYS A 141 6.96 -0.07 -0.73
CA LYS A 141 6.81 0.63 -2.01
C LYS A 141 6.97 -0.30 -3.22
N VAL A 142 7.86 -1.29 -3.15
CA VAL A 142 8.00 -2.31 -4.20
C VAL A 142 6.74 -3.16 -4.30
N ILE A 143 6.22 -3.64 -3.16
CA ILE A 143 4.99 -4.43 -3.11
C ILE A 143 3.80 -3.62 -3.64
N ASN A 144 3.63 -2.37 -3.19
CA ASN A 144 2.55 -1.48 -3.64
C ASN A 144 2.66 -1.13 -5.13
N LEU A 145 3.88 -0.93 -5.65
CA LEU A 145 4.06 -0.66 -7.08
C LEU A 145 3.60 -1.87 -7.90
N ALA A 146 4.01 -3.06 -7.50
CA ALA A 146 3.64 -4.30 -8.18
C ALA A 146 2.13 -4.56 -8.10
N SER A 147 1.53 -4.46 -6.91
CA SER A 147 0.09 -4.69 -6.71
C SER A 147 -0.77 -3.66 -7.46
N ASN A 148 -0.42 -2.37 -7.39
CA ASN A 148 -1.15 -1.34 -8.12
C ASN A 148 -0.99 -1.47 -9.65
N ALA A 149 0.19 -1.88 -10.15
CA ALA A 149 0.40 -2.13 -11.57
C ALA A 149 -0.47 -3.30 -12.07
N ALA A 150 -0.54 -4.41 -11.32
CA ALA A 150 -1.38 -5.55 -11.66
C ALA A 150 -2.88 -5.17 -11.65
N ALA A 151 -3.34 -4.51 -10.60
CA ALA A 151 -4.72 -4.06 -10.52
C ALA A 151 -5.06 -3.04 -11.60
N PHE A 152 -4.20 -2.06 -11.86
CA PHE A 152 -4.38 -1.09 -12.95
C PHE A 152 -4.52 -1.79 -14.29
N ALA A 153 -3.63 -2.75 -14.62
CA ALA A 153 -3.73 -3.53 -15.85
C ALA A 153 -5.07 -4.28 -15.94
N THR A 154 -5.49 -4.93 -14.85
CA THR A 154 -6.78 -5.63 -14.81
C THR A 154 -7.95 -4.69 -15.05
N PHE A 155 -8.02 -3.55 -14.35
CA PHE A 155 -9.10 -2.56 -14.55
C PHE A 155 -9.07 -1.93 -15.95
N LEU A 156 -7.87 -1.65 -16.49
CA LEU A 156 -7.70 -1.07 -17.83
C LEU A 156 -8.20 -2.01 -18.91
N LEU A 157 -7.82 -3.29 -18.85
CA LEU A 157 -8.25 -4.32 -19.80
C LEU A 157 -9.78 -4.56 -19.78
N ASN A 158 -10.42 -4.28 -18.62
CA ASN A 158 -11.88 -4.38 -18.46
C ASN A 158 -12.61 -3.04 -18.71
N GLY A 159 -11.94 -2.00 -19.25
CA GLY A 159 -12.54 -0.70 -19.54
C GLY A 159 -13.02 0.07 -18.29
N LYS A 160 -12.46 -0.23 -17.12
CA LYS A 160 -12.85 0.35 -15.81
C LYS A 160 -11.86 1.42 -15.33
N VAL A 161 -11.33 2.24 -16.24
CA VAL A 161 -10.41 3.35 -15.91
C VAL A 161 -10.84 4.62 -16.64
N LEU A 162 -11.00 5.71 -15.89
CA LEU A 162 -11.16 7.06 -16.45
C LEU A 162 -9.76 7.68 -16.63
N ILE A 163 -9.17 7.48 -17.82
CA ILE A 163 -7.79 7.86 -18.14
C ILE A 163 -7.50 9.35 -17.80
N PRO A 164 -8.32 10.34 -18.21
CA PRO A 164 -8.03 11.74 -17.91
C PRO A 164 -8.00 12.01 -16.41
N LEU A 165 -8.97 11.45 -15.65
CA LEU A 165 -9.03 11.61 -14.21
C LEU A 165 -7.84 10.95 -13.52
N GLY A 166 -7.52 9.70 -13.91
CA GLY A 166 -6.38 8.95 -13.37
C GLY A 166 -5.06 9.65 -13.63
N PHE A 167 -4.89 10.25 -14.81
CA PHE A 167 -3.68 10.97 -15.17
C PHE A 167 -3.51 12.27 -14.36
N ILE A 168 -4.54 13.12 -14.31
CA ILE A 168 -4.50 14.37 -13.53
C ILE A 168 -4.25 14.08 -12.05
N SER A 169 -5.01 13.14 -11.47
CA SER A 169 -4.81 12.70 -10.08
C SER A 169 -3.41 12.11 -9.88
N GLY A 170 -2.87 11.42 -10.88
CA GLY A 170 -1.54 10.84 -10.89
C GLY A 170 -0.43 11.88 -10.74
N LEU A 171 -0.57 13.07 -11.35
CA LEU A 171 0.40 14.17 -11.19
C LEU A 171 0.46 14.63 -9.72
N PHE A 172 -0.69 14.77 -9.07
CA PHE A 172 -0.72 15.09 -7.63
C PHE A 172 -0.18 13.94 -6.77
N CYS A 173 -0.44 12.68 -7.15
CA CYS A 173 0.16 11.52 -6.49
C CYS A 173 1.68 11.51 -6.58
N ILE A 174 2.26 11.86 -7.74
CA ILE A 174 3.71 12.01 -7.91
C ILE A 174 4.27 13.00 -6.88
N LEU A 175 3.67 14.19 -6.78
CA LEU A 175 4.10 15.20 -5.82
C LEU A 175 3.98 14.71 -4.38
N GLY A 176 2.84 14.13 -4.01
CA GLY A 176 2.60 13.58 -2.67
C GLY A 176 3.59 12.46 -2.31
N HIS A 177 3.86 11.53 -3.24
CA HIS A 177 4.83 10.46 -3.06
C HIS A 177 6.27 10.97 -2.99
N TYR A 178 6.61 12.00 -3.75
CA TYR A 178 7.92 12.65 -3.68
C TYR A 178 8.14 13.29 -2.31
N ILE A 179 7.20 14.12 -1.83
CA ILE A 179 7.28 14.78 -0.52
C ILE A 179 7.26 13.72 0.60
N GLY A 180 6.28 12.83 0.60
CA GLY A 180 6.09 11.83 1.65
C GLY A 180 7.27 10.88 1.78
N SER A 181 7.84 10.39 0.67
CA SER A 181 9.04 9.53 0.73
C SER A 181 10.26 10.30 1.26
N GLY A 182 10.40 11.59 0.92
CA GLY A 182 11.45 12.44 1.48
C GLY A 182 11.36 12.56 3.00
N LEU A 183 10.17 12.82 3.51
CA LEU A 183 9.91 12.93 4.94
C LEU A 183 10.22 11.63 5.70
N VAL A 184 9.88 10.47 5.13
CA VAL A 184 10.20 9.17 5.73
C VAL A 184 11.70 8.91 5.73
N LEU A 185 12.40 9.23 4.65
CA LEU A 185 13.84 9.05 4.52
C LEU A 185 14.62 9.91 5.52
N THR A 186 14.19 11.15 5.77
CA THR A 186 14.85 12.07 6.68
C THR A 186 14.48 11.83 8.14
N ASN A 187 13.20 11.72 8.46
CA ASN A 187 12.69 11.75 9.83
C ASN A 187 12.04 10.42 10.29
N GLY A 188 11.88 9.45 9.38
CA GLY A 188 11.40 8.09 9.67
C GLY A 188 10.19 8.04 10.61
N LYS A 189 10.37 7.40 11.76
CA LYS A 189 9.34 7.16 12.78
C LYS A 189 8.62 8.42 13.28
N LYS A 190 9.33 9.55 13.40
CA LYS A 190 8.74 10.78 13.98
C LYS A 190 7.62 11.39 13.13
N ILE A 191 7.65 11.16 11.81
CA ILE A 191 6.69 11.75 10.87
C ILE A 191 5.61 10.76 10.43
N VAL A 192 5.95 9.49 10.27
CA VAL A 192 4.98 8.49 9.76
C VAL A 192 3.75 8.39 10.67
N ARG A 193 3.94 8.32 12.00
CA ARG A 193 2.84 8.16 12.94
C ARG A 193 1.84 9.33 12.93
N PRO A 194 2.27 10.61 13.10
CA PRO A 194 1.33 11.73 13.08
C PRO A 194 0.62 11.89 11.72
N VAL A 195 1.33 11.68 10.60
CA VAL A 195 0.71 11.78 9.27
C VAL A 195 -0.36 10.70 9.08
N VAL A 196 -0.08 9.45 9.48
CA VAL A 196 -1.07 8.36 9.42
C VAL A 196 -2.29 8.70 10.28
N LEU A 197 -2.10 9.23 11.49
CA LEU A 197 -3.20 9.63 12.37
C LEU A 197 -4.06 10.75 11.77
N ILE A 198 -3.45 11.76 11.15
CA ILE A 198 -4.17 12.86 10.48
C ILE A 198 -5.00 12.32 9.32
N VAL A 199 -4.40 11.48 8.45
CA VAL A 199 -5.12 10.87 7.31
C VAL A 199 -6.30 10.03 7.79
N LEU A 200 -6.11 9.23 8.84
CA LEU A 200 -7.18 8.42 9.42
C LEU A 200 -8.29 9.28 10.03
N ALA A 201 -7.94 10.38 10.71
CA ALA A 201 -8.93 11.31 11.25
C ALA A 201 -9.78 11.94 10.13
N ILE A 202 -9.14 12.36 9.02
CA ILE A 202 -9.84 12.90 7.86
C ILE A 202 -10.76 11.84 7.23
N LEU A 203 -10.27 10.61 7.06
CA LEU A 203 -11.07 9.51 6.52
C LEU A 203 -12.26 9.16 7.43
N PHE A 204 -12.04 9.15 8.76
CA PHE A 204 -13.09 8.89 9.74
C PHE A 204 -14.18 9.95 9.70
N VAL A 205 -13.80 11.23 9.68
CA VAL A 205 -14.75 12.35 9.54
C VAL A 205 -15.54 12.23 8.22
N LYS A 206 -14.86 11.93 7.11
CA LYS A 206 -15.52 11.74 5.81
C LYS A 206 -16.55 10.61 5.83
N VAL A 207 -16.25 9.50 6.50
CA VAL A 207 -17.18 8.35 6.63
C VAL A 207 -18.39 8.71 7.50
N LEU A 208 -18.22 9.57 8.52
CA LEU A 208 -19.33 10.04 9.37
C LEU A 208 -20.22 11.07 8.69
N MET A 209 -19.67 11.82 7.74
CA MET A 209 -20.41 12.89 7.03
C MET A 209 -21.13 12.38 5.76
N GLY A 210 -20.94 11.08 5.38
CA GLY A 210 -21.55 10.46 4.19
C GLY A 210 -20.76 10.77 2.97
#